data_af35ebf81e854087c778b759ba9d0a8f
#
_entry.id   af35ebf81e854087c778b759ba9d0a8f
#
_cell.length_a   1.000
_cell.length_b   1.000
_cell.length_c   1.000
_cell.angle_alpha   90.00
_cell.angle_beta   90.00
_cell.angle_gamma   90.00
#
_symmetry.space_group_name_H-M   'P 1'
#
loop_
_entity.id
_entity.type
_entity.pdbx_description
1 polymer ?
#
loop_
_entity_poly.entity_id
_entity_poly.type
_entity_poly.pdbx_seq_one_letter_code
_entity_poly.pdbx_strand_id
1 'polypeptide(L)'
;MRKILVQFAAALACWCATVTYAEPIEVNNAALELAETRYALYADFRLELTAPLREALNNGVSLGFIVDFELKRPRWYWFDEKTASEKLELRLSYLPLAQQFRLSSGTLHQNFLTLDEALTALGTVHGWLVLNRDELDNGREYVASVRLRLDPSQLPAPFRVSAVTNREWTLASEWKRFSFTPLAPVQEAR
;
A
#
# COMPACT_ATOMS: atom_id res chain seq x y z
N MET A 1 22.76 29.60 -44.16
CA MET A 1 23.04 28.34 -43.50
C MET A 1 22.96 28.38 -41.94
N ARG A 2 23.34 29.47 -41.27
CA ARG A 2 23.24 29.55 -39.76
C ARG A 2 21.82 29.61 -39.20
N LYS A 3 20.82 30.09 -39.93
CA LYS A 3 19.42 30.21 -39.46
C LYS A 3 18.65 28.88 -39.50
N ILE A 4 19.04 27.93 -40.35
CA ILE A 4 18.43 26.60 -40.47
C ILE A 4 18.89 25.67 -39.36
N LEU A 5 20.14 25.83 -38.89
CA LEU A 5 20.69 25.03 -37.78
C LEU A 5 20.06 25.36 -36.42
N VAL A 6 19.66 26.60 -36.21
CA VAL A 6 18.99 27.02 -34.95
C VAL A 6 17.53 26.54 -34.89
N GLN A 7 16.84 26.43 -36.02
CA GLN A 7 15.49 25.89 -36.06
C GLN A 7 15.44 24.36 -35.83
N PHE A 8 16.47 23.62 -36.24
CA PHE A 8 16.57 22.20 -36.00
C PHE A 8 16.89 21.87 -34.52
N ALA A 9 17.67 22.72 -33.86
CA ALA A 9 17.97 22.54 -32.42
C ALA A 9 16.76 22.80 -31.51
N ALA A 10 15.86 23.71 -31.89
CA ALA A 10 14.64 24.01 -31.16
C ALA A 10 13.57 22.92 -31.29
N ALA A 11 13.56 22.20 -32.41
CA ALA A 11 12.61 21.09 -32.62
C ALA A 11 13.00 19.80 -31.86
N LEU A 12 14.27 19.60 -31.53
CA LEU A 12 14.75 18.42 -30.80
C LEU A 12 14.57 18.53 -29.26
N ALA A 13 14.41 19.77 -28.76
CA ALA A 13 14.23 19.99 -27.31
C ALA A 13 12.80 19.74 -26.81
N CYS A 14 11.83 19.52 -27.68
CA CYS A 14 10.42 19.38 -27.31
C CYS A 14 9.96 17.91 -27.16
N TRP A 15 10.83 16.92 -27.28
CA TRP A 15 10.44 15.49 -27.30
C TRP A 15 10.81 14.70 -26.06
N CYS A 16 11.17 15.37 -24.98
CA CYS A 16 11.22 14.73 -23.66
C CYS A 16 9.85 14.89 -22.97
N ALA A 17 8.77 14.40 -23.60
CA ALA A 17 7.56 14.09 -22.87
C ALA A 17 7.89 12.93 -21.90
N THR A 18 8.19 13.27 -20.66
CA THR A 18 8.26 12.27 -19.58
C THR A 18 6.89 11.65 -19.47
N VAL A 19 6.77 10.40 -19.95
CA VAL A 19 5.60 9.59 -19.68
C VAL A 19 5.63 9.32 -18.18
N THR A 20 4.92 10.13 -17.41
CA THR A 20 4.67 9.88 -16.01
C THR A 20 3.72 8.70 -15.96
N TYR A 21 4.25 7.51 -15.72
CA TYR A 21 3.41 6.38 -15.36
C TYR A 21 2.83 6.71 -13.99
N ALA A 22 1.52 6.95 -13.93
CA ALA A 22 0.82 7.00 -12.66
C ALA A 22 1.01 5.65 -11.96
N GLU A 23 1.50 5.68 -10.73
CA GLU A 23 1.57 4.45 -9.93
C GLU A 23 0.14 3.95 -9.71
N PRO A 24 -0.13 2.67 -9.94
CA PRO A 24 -1.47 2.13 -9.81
C PRO A 24 -1.97 2.10 -8.36
N ILE A 25 -1.09 2.29 -7.38
CA ILE A 25 -1.41 2.50 -5.96
C ILE A 25 -0.54 3.64 -5.43
N GLU A 26 -1.17 4.70 -4.94
CA GLU A 26 -0.53 5.80 -4.22
C GLU A 26 -0.76 5.68 -2.72
N VAL A 27 0.26 5.99 -1.91
CA VAL A 27 0.12 6.11 -0.45
C VAL A 27 -0.03 7.59 -0.11
N ASN A 28 -1.24 8.04 0.16
CA ASN A 28 -1.55 9.44 0.45
C ASN A 28 -1.03 9.83 1.83
N ASN A 29 -1.39 9.06 2.86
CA ASN A 29 -1.02 9.33 4.24
C ASN A 29 -0.62 8.05 4.95
N ALA A 30 0.26 8.17 5.97
CA ALA A 30 0.58 7.08 6.88
C ALA A 30 1.07 7.68 8.21
N ALA A 31 0.51 7.19 9.32
CA ALA A 31 0.86 7.61 10.67
C ALA A 31 0.70 6.46 11.67
N LEU A 32 1.44 6.54 12.77
CA LEU A 32 1.26 5.68 13.94
C LEU A 32 0.69 6.50 15.09
N GLU A 33 -0.38 6.02 15.68
CA GLU A 33 -1.02 6.64 16.83
C GLU A 33 -1.06 5.68 18.01
N LEU A 34 -0.92 6.19 19.21
CA LEU A 34 -1.00 5.40 20.42
C LEU A 34 -2.48 5.12 20.75
N ALA A 35 -2.85 3.83 20.72
CA ALA A 35 -4.14 3.33 21.16
C ALA A 35 -3.93 2.51 22.45
N GLU A 36 -4.20 3.11 23.58
CA GLU A 36 -3.97 2.53 24.91
C GLU A 36 -2.50 2.10 25.15
N THR A 37 -2.20 0.81 24.99
CA THR A 37 -0.87 0.21 25.21
C THR A 37 -0.18 -0.19 23.92
N ARG A 38 -0.81 0.03 22.75
CA ARG A 38 -0.31 -0.38 21.43
C ARG A 38 -0.32 0.79 20.46
N TYR A 39 0.54 0.75 19.47
CA TYR A 39 0.50 1.67 18.34
C TYR A 39 -0.35 1.08 17.23
N ALA A 40 -1.30 1.88 16.77
CA ALA A 40 -2.16 1.60 15.63
C ALA A 40 -1.65 2.32 14.39
N LEU A 41 -1.61 1.63 13.26
CA LEU A 41 -1.35 2.21 11.96
C LEU A 41 -2.63 2.82 11.38
N TYR A 42 -2.50 4.03 10.87
CA TYR A 42 -3.45 4.72 10.01
C TYR A 42 -2.78 4.97 8.68
N ALA A 43 -3.34 4.45 7.60
CA ALA A 43 -2.79 4.64 6.27
C ALA A 43 -3.91 4.71 5.23
N ASP A 44 -3.78 5.64 4.30
CA ASP A 44 -4.72 5.85 3.20
C ASP A 44 -4.03 5.60 1.87
N PHE A 45 -4.56 4.64 1.13
CA PHE A 45 -4.09 4.24 -0.20
C PHE A 45 -5.15 4.61 -1.23
N ARG A 46 -4.74 5.24 -2.29
CA ARG A 46 -5.56 5.39 -3.50
C ARG A 46 -5.13 4.31 -4.47
N LEU A 47 -6.06 3.47 -4.88
CA LEU A 47 -5.77 2.38 -5.81
C LEU A 47 -6.81 2.27 -6.91
N GLU A 48 -6.33 1.87 -8.10
CA GLU A 48 -7.17 1.56 -9.25
C GLU A 48 -6.79 0.18 -9.77
N LEU A 49 -7.80 -0.65 -10.06
CA LEU A 49 -7.56 -1.94 -10.68
C LEU A 49 -7.24 -1.77 -12.17
N THR A 50 -6.22 -2.47 -12.63
CA THR A 50 -5.96 -2.62 -14.06
C THR A 50 -7.13 -3.32 -14.76
N ALA A 51 -7.27 -3.14 -16.07
CA ALA A 51 -8.36 -3.76 -16.82
C ALA A 51 -8.42 -5.29 -16.66
N PRO A 52 -7.30 -6.04 -16.74
CA PRO A 52 -7.32 -7.49 -16.52
C PRO A 52 -7.75 -7.91 -15.10
N LEU A 53 -7.32 -7.17 -14.07
CA LEU A 53 -7.72 -7.46 -12.68
C LEU A 53 -9.20 -7.19 -12.44
N ARG A 54 -9.73 -6.11 -13.03
CA ARG A 54 -11.16 -5.78 -12.98
C ARG A 54 -12.00 -6.85 -13.68
N GLU A 55 -11.58 -7.29 -14.85
CA GLU A 55 -12.24 -8.39 -15.60
C GLU A 55 -12.23 -9.69 -14.79
N ALA A 56 -11.08 -10.07 -14.25
CA ALA A 56 -10.96 -11.27 -13.41
C ALA A 56 -11.89 -11.21 -12.20
N LEU A 57 -11.93 -10.06 -11.49
CA LEU A 57 -12.82 -9.85 -10.35
C LEU A 57 -14.29 -10.01 -10.74
N ASN A 58 -14.74 -9.40 -11.84
CA ASN A 58 -16.10 -9.51 -12.35
C ASN A 58 -16.47 -10.95 -12.76
N ASN A 59 -15.47 -11.73 -13.21
CA ASN A 59 -15.61 -13.15 -13.50
C ASN A 59 -15.52 -14.07 -12.26
N GLY A 60 -15.57 -13.47 -11.05
CA GLY A 60 -15.61 -14.20 -9.78
C GLY A 60 -14.25 -14.59 -9.21
N VAL A 61 -13.14 -14.13 -9.79
CA VAL A 61 -11.80 -14.33 -9.22
C VAL A 61 -11.63 -13.41 -8.03
N SER A 62 -11.32 -13.97 -6.86
CA SER A 62 -10.98 -13.17 -5.68
C SER A 62 -9.56 -12.62 -5.79
N LEU A 63 -9.39 -11.35 -5.46
CA LEU A 63 -8.10 -10.67 -5.42
C LEU A 63 -7.64 -10.53 -3.96
N GLY A 64 -6.49 -11.12 -3.64
CA GLY A 64 -5.83 -10.98 -2.34
C GLY A 64 -4.90 -9.78 -2.33
N PHE A 65 -4.97 -8.96 -1.29
CA PHE A 65 -4.08 -7.83 -1.07
C PHE A 65 -3.38 -7.96 0.28
N ILE A 66 -2.19 -7.42 0.38
CA ILE A 66 -1.41 -7.39 1.61
C ILE A 66 -0.97 -5.95 1.87
N VAL A 67 -1.29 -5.44 3.07
CA VAL A 67 -0.63 -4.26 3.61
C VAL A 67 0.58 -4.75 4.39
N ASP A 68 1.78 -4.44 3.91
CA ASP A 68 3.03 -4.73 4.61
C ASP A 68 3.39 -3.51 5.47
N PHE A 69 3.69 -3.73 6.75
CA PHE A 69 4.23 -2.74 7.68
C PHE A 69 5.59 -3.19 8.18
N GLU A 70 6.57 -2.29 8.21
CA GLU A 70 7.90 -2.52 8.78
C GLU A 70 8.31 -1.35 9.67
N LEU A 71 8.87 -1.64 10.82
CA LEU A 71 9.55 -0.67 11.68
C LEU A 71 11.02 -1.00 11.77
N LYS A 72 11.87 -0.04 11.47
CA LYS A 72 13.33 -0.18 11.53
C LYS A 72 13.93 0.86 12.43
N ARG A 73 14.98 0.46 13.15
CA ARG A 73 15.83 1.36 13.90
C ARG A 73 17.05 1.73 13.05
N PRO A 74 17.25 3.01 12.68
CA PRO A 74 18.44 3.44 11.95
C PRO A 74 19.71 3.22 12.78
N ARG A 75 20.77 2.69 12.16
CA ARG A 75 22.10 2.53 12.78
C ARG A 75 23.13 3.19 11.89
N TRP A 76 23.95 4.08 12.44
CA TRP A 76 24.94 4.87 11.67
C TRP A 76 26.13 4.06 11.15
N TYR A 77 26.38 2.85 11.71
CA TYR A 77 27.59 2.05 11.42
C TYR A 77 27.31 0.59 11.00
N TRP A 78 26.03 0.20 10.86
CA TRP A 78 25.62 -1.16 10.49
C TRP A 78 24.29 -1.12 9.72
N PHE A 79 23.81 -2.29 9.26
CA PHE A 79 22.48 -2.37 8.66
C PHE A 79 21.39 -1.97 9.68
N ASP A 80 20.32 -1.34 9.19
CA ASP A 80 19.15 -1.02 10.01
C ASP A 80 18.61 -2.27 10.69
N GLU A 81 18.32 -2.18 11.97
CA GLU A 81 17.72 -3.27 12.71
C GLU A 81 16.22 -3.27 12.48
N LYS A 82 15.69 -4.38 11.93
CA LYS A 82 14.26 -4.60 11.80
C LYS A 82 13.67 -4.89 13.17
N THR A 83 12.93 -3.92 13.70
CA THR A 83 12.33 -4.00 15.04
C THR A 83 11.00 -4.75 14.99
N ALA A 84 10.16 -4.48 13.98
CA ALA A 84 8.89 -5.15 13.81
C ALA A 84 8.50 -5.28 12.33
N SER A 85 7.64 -6.25 12.02
CA SER A 85 7.07 -6.45 10.69
C SER A 85 5.75 -7.17 10.81
N GLU A 86 4.71 -6.52 10.30
CA GLU A 86 3.34 -7.02 10.34
C GLU A 86 2.73 -7.03 8.95
N LYS A 87 1.73 -7.89 8.75
CA LYS A 87 0.98 -8.01 7.49
C LYS A 87 -0.51 -8.05 7.78
N LEU A 88 -1.25 -7.23 7.05
CA LEU A 88 -2.71 -7.29 7.03
C LEU A 88 -3.17 -7.86 5.70
N GLU A 89 -3.84 -8.99 5.74
CA GLU A 89 -4.42 -9.63 4.55
C GLU A 89 -5.84 -9.17 4.33
N LEU A 90 -6.09 -8.68 3.11
CA LEU A 90 -7.38 -8.22 2.64
C LEU A 90 -7.77 -9.01 1.40
N ARG A 91 -9.04 -9.35 1.26
CA ARG A 91 -9.55 -10.08 0.09
C ARG A 91 -10.76 -9.38 -0.49
N LEU A 92 -10.66 -9.01 -1.76
CA LEU A 92 -11.75 -8.44 -2.53
C LEU A 92 -12.35 -9.51 -3.44
N SER A 93 -13.66 -9.68 -3.42
CA SER A 93 -14.40 -10.62 -4.27
C SER A 93 -15.68 -9.99 -4.76
N TYR A 94 -16.14 -10.43 -5.95
CA TYR A 94 -17.47 -10.09 -6.48
C TYR A 94 -18.42 -11.25 -6.25
N LEU A 95 -19.63 -10.95 -5.81
CA LEU A 95 -20.73 -11.91 -5.55
C LEU A 95 -21.80 -11.75 -6.62
N PRO A 96 -21.80 -12.53 -7.71
CA PRO A 96 -22.69 -12.31 -8.85
C PRO A 96 -24.17 -12.41 -8.49
N LEU A 97 -24.55 -13.32 -7.61
CA LEU A 97 -25.96 -13.50 -7.19
C LEU A 97 -26.48 -12.31 -6.38
N ALA A 98 -25.63 -11.67 -5.58
CA ALA A 98 -25.98 -10.50 -4.79
C ALA A 98 -25.68 -9.18 -5.54
N GLN A 99 -24.95 -9.24 -6.64
CA GLN A 99 -24.42 -8.08 -7.38
C GLN A 99 -23.67 -7.10 -6.46
N GLN A 100 -22.86 -7.64 -5.56
CA GLN A 100 -22.11 -6.87 -4.55
C GLN A 100 -20.65 -7.25 -4.55
N PHE A 101 -19.80 -6.29 -4.17
CA PHE A 101 -18.40 -6.51 -3.86
C PHE A 101 -18.24 -6.76 -2.37
N ARG A 102 -17.42 -7.76 -2.02
CA ARG A 102 -17.14 -8.12 -0.63
C ARG A 102 -15.66 -7.93 -0.35
N LEU A 103 -15.38 -7.11 0.65
CA LEU A 103 -14.06 -6.98 1.26
C LEU A 103 -14.02 -7.81 2.53
N SER A 104 -12.99 -8.65 2.67
CA SER A 104 -12.79 -9.53 3.83
C SER A 104 -11.42 -9.29 4.44
N SER A 105 -11.36 -9.26 5.78
CA SER A 105 -10.12 -9.22 6.57
C SER A 105 -10.26 -10.19 7.73
N GLY A 106 -9.58 -11.34 7.66
CA GLY A 106 -9.80 -12.43 8.60
C GLY A 106 -11.26 -12.90 8.60
N THR A 107 -11.94 -12.76 9.74
CA THR A 107 -13.37 -13.11 9.91
C THR A 107 -14.33 -11.96 9.61
N LEU A 108 -13.82 -10.75 9.43
CA LEU A 108 -14.64 -9.58 9.14
C LEU A 108 -14.96 -9.51 7.65
N HIS A 109 -16.22 -9.18 7.33
CA HIS A 109 -16.70 -9.03 5.97
C HIS A 109 -17.55 -7.78 5.85
N GLN A 110 -17.32 -7.02 4.79
CA GLN A 110 -18.12 -5.86 4.42
C GLN A 110 -18.55 -5.99 2.97
N ASN A 111 -19.81 -5.65 2.67
CA ASN A 111 -20.36 -5.68 1.32
C ASN A 111 -20.60 -4.25 0.82
N PHE A 112 -20.31 -4.03 -0.45
CA PHE A 112 -20.42 -2.74 -1.14
C PHE A 112 -21.22 -2.91 -2.43
N LEU A 113 -21.96 -1.87 -2.81
CA LEU A 113 -22.72 -1.90 -4.05
C LEU A 113 -21.87 -1.61 -5.28
N THR A 114 -20.81 -0.82 -5.10
CA THR A 114 -19.92 -0.43 -6.20
C THR A 114 -18.49 -0.88 -5.95
N LEU A 115 -17.73 -1.07 -7.04
CA LEU A 115 -16.30 -1.38 -6.97
C LEU A 115 -15.52 -0.23 -6.32
N ASP A 116 -15.87 1.02 -6.63
CA ASP A 116 -15.16 2.20 -6.14
C ASP A 116 -15.29 2.34 -4.61
N GLU A 117 -16.47 2.05 -4.05
CA GLU A 117 -16.65 1.98 -2.58
C GLU A 117 -15.80 0.88 -1.96
N ALA A 118 -15.77 -0.30 -2.57
CA ALA A 118 -14.98 -1.42 -2.09
C ALA A 118 -13.47 -1.14 -2.17
N LEU A 119 -12.99 -0.48 -3.23
CA LEU A 119 -11.59 -0.07 -3.38
C LEU A 119 -11.22 1.03 -2.38
N THR A 120 -12.11 1.97 -2.13
CA THR A 120 -11.92 3.00 -1.09
C THR A 120 -11.78 2.36 0.29
N ALA A 121 -12.66 1.43 0.64
CA ALA A 121 -12.59 0.71 1.91
C ALA A 121 -11.32 -0.15 2.01
N LEU A 122 -10.90 -0.82 0.92
CA LEU A 122 -9.66 -1.59 0.86
C LEU A 122 -8.43 -0.69 1.07
N GLY A 123 -8.45 0.52 0.52
CA GLY A 123 -7.38 1.51 0.65
C GLY A 123 -7.36 2.22 2.00
N THR A 124 -8.37 2.07 2.85
CA THR A 124 -8.46 2.74 4.15
C THR A 124 -8.10 1.78 5.27
N VAL A 125 -6.90 1.89 5.79
CA VAL A 125 -6.41 1.09 6.93
C VAL A 125 -6.36 1.98 8.15
N HIS A 126 -7.34 1.85 9.02
CA HIS A 126 -7.44 2.66 10.23
C HIS A 126 -7.50 1.78 11.48
N GLY A 127 -6.68 2.12 12.47
CA GLY A 127 -6.67 1.45 13.78
C GLY A 127 -6.08 0.04 13.76
N TRP A 128 -5.25 -0.30 12.77
CA TRP A 128 -4.58 -1.60 12.75
C TRP A 128 -3.44 -1.63 13.76
N LEU A 129 -3.59 -2.43 14.83
CA LEU A 129 -2.62 -2.54 15.91
C LEU A 129 -1.39 -3.33 15.44
N VAL A 130 -0.25 -2.64 15.31
CA VAL A 130 0.97 -3.19 14.70
C VAL A 130 2.14 -3.34 15.67
N LEU A 131 2.13 -2.62 16.81
CA LEU A 131 3.27 -2.59 17.74
C LEU A 131 2.78 -2.54 19.18
N ASN A 132 3.47 -3.22 20.09
CA ASN A 132 3.31 -2.98 21.52
C ASN A 132 4.24 -1.84 21.94
N ARG A 133 3.75 -1.00 22.84
CA ARG A 133 4.52 0.16 23.33
C ARG A 133 5.78 -0.25 24.09
N ASP A 134 5.71 -1.32 24.87
CA ASP A 134 6.79 -1.86 25.68
C ASP A 134 7.95 -2.46 24.88
N GLU A 135 7.73 -2.76 23.60
CA GLU A 135 8.77 -3.23 22.67
C GLU A 135 9.66 -2.10 22.11
N LEU A 136 9.33 -0.83 22.43
CA LEU A 136 9.98 0.35 21.85
C LEU A 136 10.70 1.19 22.91
N ASP A 137 11.90 1.67 22.57
CA ASP A 137 12.65 2.61 23.40
C ASP A 137 12.02 4.02 23.28
N ASN A 138 11.56 4.59 24.40
CA ASN A 138 10.97 5.92 24.43
C ASN A 138 11.97 7.01 24.00
N GLY A 139 11.50 7.98 23.20
CA GLY A 139 12.30 9.10 22.72
C GLY A 139 13.34 8.74 21.67
N ARG A 140 13.39 7.48 21.22
CA ARG A 140 14.27 7.04 20.12
C ARG A 140 13.55 7.16 18.80
N GLU A 141 14.27 7.62 17.78
CA GLU A 141 13.74 7.70 16.43
C GLU A 141 13.78 6.34 15.72
N TYR A 142 12.68 5.99 15.07
CA TYR A 142 12.48 4.83 14.20
C TYR A 142 12.02 5.30 12.82
N VAL A 143 12.21 4.45 11.82
CA VAL A 143 11.64 4.63 10.47
C VAL A 143 10.56 3.58 10.27
N ALA A 144 9.32 4.03 10.22
CA ALA A 144 8.18 3.22 9.84
C ALA A 144 8.03 3.22 8.31
N SER A 145 7.61 2.11 7.76
CA SER A 145 7.39 1.94 6.33
C SER A 145 6.12 1.14 6.10
N VAL A 146 5.31 1.55 5.14
CA VAL A 146 4.07 0.87 4.76
C VAL A 146 3.94 0.81 3.26
N ARG A 147 3.35 -0.26 2.74
CA ARG A 147 2.92 -0.40 1.34
C ARG A 147 1.71 -1.31 1.24
N LEU A 148 0.93 -1.13 0.19
CA LEU A 148 -0.14 -2.02 -0.23
C LEU A 148 0.25 -2.72 -1.52
N ARG A 149 0.01 -4.03 -1.62
CA ARG A 149 0.26 -4.79 -2.85
C ARG A 149 -0.77 -5.91 -3.05
N LEU A 150 -1.00 -6.26 -4.31
CA LEU A 150 -1.69 -7.50 -4.66
C LEU A 150 -0.80 -8.69 -4.30
N ASP A 151 -1.40 -9.77 -3.82
CA ASP A 151 -0.72 -11.04 -3.57
C ASP A 151 -0.98 -12.03 -4.72
N PRO A 152 -0.01 -12.21 -5.65
CA PRO A 152 -0.19 -13.12 -6.76
C PRO A 152 -0.36 -14.58 -6.33
N SER A 153 0.09 -14.96 -5.14
CA SER A 153 0.00 -16.34 -4.65
C SER A 153 -1.44 -16.79 -4.40
N GLN A 154 -2.33 -15.83 -4.13
CA GLN A 154 -3.76 -16.09 -3.91
C GLN A 154 -4.58 -16.16 -5.22
N LEU A 155 -3.97 -15.82 -6.35
CA LEU A 155 -4.64 -15.95 -7.64
C LEU A 155 -4.76 -17.43 -8.06
N PRO A 156 -5.82 -17.83 -8.79
CA PRO A 156 -5.90 -19.15 -9.43
C PRO A 156 -4.71 -19.42 -10.36
N ALA A 157 -4.32 -20.68 -10.52
CA ALA A 157 -3.11 -21.08 -11.23
C ALA A 157 -2.90 -20.42 -12.61
N PRO A 158 -3.92 -20.27 -13.49
CA PRO A 158 -3.73 -19.62 -14.79
C PRO A 158 -3.27 -18.15 -14.67
N PHE A 159 -3.82 -17.42 -13.69
CA PHE A 159 -3.52 -16.01 -13.49
C PHE A 159 -2.18 -15.77 -12.77
N ARG A 160 -1.70 -16.74 -11.98
CA ARG A 160 -0.36 -16.66 -11.35
C ARG A 160 0.77 -16.60 -12.38
N VAL A 161 0.65 -17.35 -13.46
CA VAL A 161 1.63 -17.30 -14.56
C VAL A 161 1.62 -15.92 -15.22
N SER A 162 0.43 -15.37 -15.48
CA SER A 162 0.28 -14.03 -16.03
C SER A 162 0.86 -12.96 -15.09
N ALA A 163 0.70 -13.10 -13.79
CA ALA A 163 1.23 -12.16 -12.80
C ALA A 163 2.77 -12.12 -12.74
N VAL A 164 3.46 -13.19 -13.16
CA VAL A 164 4.93 -13.22 -13.24
C VAL A 164 5.45 -12.55 -14.52
N THR A 165 4.70 -12.63 -15.60
CA THR A 165 5.15 -12.23 -16.95
C THR A 165 4.60 -10.88 -17.40
N ASN A 166 3.48 -10.42 -16.84
CA ASN A 166 2.80 -9.20 -17.26
C ASN A 166 2.58 -8.25 -16.05
N ARG A 167 3.12 -7.03 -16.18
CA ARG A 167 2.99 -5.98 -15.16
C ARG A 167 1.55 -5.56 -14.87
N GLU A 168 0.62 -5.75 -15.79
CA GLU A 168 -0.81 -5.45 -15.59
C GLU A 168 -1.46 -6.32 -14.50
N TRP A 169 -0.82 -7.45 -14.15
CA TRP A 169 -1.22 -8.32 -13.04
C TRP A 169 -0.44 -8.06 -11.75
N THR A 170 0.47 -7.08 -11.77
CA THR A 170 1.28 -6.70 -10.62
C THR A 170 0.83 -5.33 -10.13
N LEU A 171 0.22 -5.29 -8.98
CA LEU A 171 -0.31 -4.07 -8.37
C LEU A 171 0.37 -3.86 -7.02
N ALA A 172 1.20 -2.85 -6.89
CA ALA A 172 1.90 -2.52 -5.65
C ALA A 172 2.19 -1.02 -5.59
N SER A 173 2.12 -0.45 -4.39
CA SER A 173 2.64 0.88 -4.13
C SER A 173 4.14 0.83 -3.87
N GLU A 174 4.79 1.96 -4.03
CA GLU A 174 6.09 2.19 -3.41
C GLU A 174 5.98 2.15 -1.88
N TRP A 175 7.13 1.97 -1.20
CA TRP A 175 7.19 2.06 0.24
C TRP A 175 7.07 3.51 0.71
N LYS A 176 6.01 3.86 1.41
CA LYS A 176 5.90 5.12 2.15
C LYS A 176 6.66 5.00 3.46
N ARG A 177 7.72 5.81 3.60
CA ARG A 177 8.53 5.88 4.82
C ARG A 177 8.23 7.15 5.58
N PHE A 178 8.18 7.04 6.91
CA PHE A 178 8.01 8.20 7.79
C PHE A 178 8.74 7.98 9.12
N SER A 179 9.25 9.06 9.69
CA SER A 179 9.88 9.02 11.01
C SER A 179 8.83 8.84 12.10
N PHE A 180 9.17 8.06 13.09
CA PHE A 180 8.32 7.77 14.24
C PHE A 180 9.14 7.78 15.52
N THR A 181 8.68 8.52 16.53
CA THR A 181 9.31 8.56 17.86
C THR A 181 8.26 8.23 18.92
N PRO A 182 8.41 7.09 19.63
CA PRO A 182 7.48 6.73 20.70
C PRO A 182 7.48 7.79 21.81
N LEU A 183 6.29 8.20 22.25
CA LEU A 183 6.14 9.14 23.35
C LEU A 183 6.46 8.47 24.69
N ALA A 184 7.19 9.17 25.55
CA ALA A 184 7.36 8.74 26.93
C ALA A 184 5.98 8.62 27.62
N PRO A 185 5.80 7.65 28.57
CA PRO A 185 4.59 7.59 29.37
C PRO A 185 4.43 8.94 30.10
N VAL A 186 3.23 9.50 30.01
CA VAL A 186 2.88 10.61 30.88
C VAL A 186 2.94 10.05 32.30
N GLN A 187 3.95 10.44 33.09
CA GLN A 187 3.95 10.16 34.51
C GLN A 187 2.81 11.00 35.10
N GLU A 188 1.70 10.35 35.43
CA GLU A 188 0.73 10.99 36.31
C GLU A 188 1.48 11.32 37.60
N ALA A 189 1.68 12.63 37.81
CA ALA A 189 2.24 13.13 39.07
C ALA A 189 1.31 12.67 40.21
N ARG A 190 1.84 11.79 41.03
CA ARG A 190 1.22 11.39 42.32
C ARG A 190 1.25 12.56 43.32
#